data_22a737bee71653329022a2ee201d642d
#
_entry.id   22a737bee71653329022a2ee201d642d
#
_cell.length_a   1.000
_cell.length_b   1.000
_cell.length_c   1.000
_cell.angle_alpha   90.00
_cell.angle_beta   90.00
_cell.angle_gamma   90.00
#
_symmetry.space_group_name_H-M   'P 1'
#
loop_
_entity.id
_entity.type
_entity.pdbx_description
1 polymer ?
#
loop_
_entity_poly.entity_id
_entity_poly.type
_entity_poly.pdbx_seq_one_letter_code
_entity_poly.pdbx_strand_id
1 'polypeptide(L)'
;IVYIGAEVTGGDILVGKVTPKGETQLTPEEKLLRAIFGEKASDVKDSSLRVPNGVSGTVIDVQVFTRDGVEKDKRALEIEEMQLKQAKKDLSEELQILEAGLFSRIRAVLVAGGVEAEKLDKLPRDRWLELGLTDEEKQNQLEQLAEQYDELKHEFEKKLEAKRRKITQGDDLAPGVLKIVKVYLAVKRRIQPGDKMAGRHGNKGVISKINPIEDMPYDENGTPVDIVLNPLGVPSRMNI
;
A
#
# COMPACT_ATOMS: atom_id res chain seq x y z
N ILE A 1 11.19 0.93 -15.34
CA ILE A 1 9.96 1.15 -14.56
C ILE A 1 10.02 2.55 -13.96
N VAL A 2 8.94 3.32 -14.08
CA VAL A 2 8.79 4.65 -13.49
C VAL A 2 8.87 4.59 -11.95
N TYR A 3 9.32 5.67 -11.30
CA TYR A 3 9.42 5.76 -9.84
C TYR A 3 8.13 6.35 -9.22
N ILE A 4 7.88 6.04 -7.97
CA ILE A 4 6.74 6.57 -7.21
C ILE A 4 6.96 8.07 -6.96
N GLY A 5 5.93 8.90 -7.19
CA GLY A 5 6.00 10.35 -7.11
C GLY A 5 6.37 11.04 -8.43
N ALA A 6 6.62 10.29 -9.51
CA ALA A 6 6.84 10.88 -10.83
C ALA A 6 5.58 11.51 -11.39
N GLU A 7 5.69 12.73 -11.90
CA GLU A 7 4.65 13.36 -12.71
C GLU A 7 4.77 12.85 -14.14
N VAL A 8 3.67 12.36 -14.71
CA VAL A 8 3.64 11.78 -16.05
C VAL A 8 2.54 12.41 -16.89
N THR A 9 2.84 12.56 -18.18
CA THR A 9 1.92 13.12 -19.18
C THR A 9 1.72 12.16 -20.33
N GLY A 10 0.73 12.43 -21.18
CA GLY A 10 0.44 11.58 -22.35
C GLY A 10 1.66 11.33 -23.22
N GLY A 11 1.96 10.06 -23.47
CA GLY A 11 3.11 9.61 -24.27
C GLY A 11 4.34 9.18 -23.43
N ASP A 12 4.42 9.56 -22.16
CA ASP A 12 5.54 9.14 -21.29
C ASP A 12 5.57 7.63 -21.07
N ILE A 13 6.76 7.07 -20.92
CA ILE A 13 6.94 5.64 -20.71
C ILE A 13 6.80 5.31 -19.24
N LEU A 14 5.79 4.48 -18.90
CA LEU A 14 5.60 3.94 -17.56
C LEU A 14 6.47 2.71 -17.31
N VAL A 15 6.50 1.81 -18.29
CA VAL A 15 7.28 0.57 -18.23
C VAL A 15 7.91 0.34 -19.59
N GLY A 16 9.24 0.36 -19.63
CA GLY A 16 10.01 0.03 -20.83
C GLY A 16 9.91 -1.46 -21.13
N LYS A 17 9.56 -1.80 -22.37
CA LYS A 17 9.51 -3.17 -22.86
C LYS A 17 9.95 -3.24 -24.30
N VAL A 18 10.80 -4.21 -24.60
CA VAL A 18 11.20 -4.55 -25.96
C VAL A 18 10.75 -5.97 -26.27
N THR A 19 10.27 -6.19 -27.49
CA THR A 19 9.85 -7.50 -27.98
C THR A 19 10.64 -7.84 -29.24
N PRO A 20 11.05 -9.12 -29.43
CA PRO A 20 11.70 -9.52 -30.66
C PRO A 20 10.73 -9.34 -31.86
N LYS A 21 11.25 -8.81 -32.97
CA LYS A 21 10.51 -8.75 -34.23
C LYS A 21 10.49 -10.13 -34.87
N GLY A 22 9.30 -10.69 -35.10
CA GLY A 22 9.16 -11.88 -35.95
C GLY A 22 9.46 -11.55 -37.41
N GLU A 23 9.87 -12.53 -38.21
CA GLU A 23 10.20 -12.37 -39.62
C GLU A 23 9.06 -11.76 -40.47
N THR A 24 7.82 -11.95 -40.07
CA THR A 24 6.61 -11.43 -40.75
C THR A 24 6.38 -9.94 -40.48
N GLN A 25 7.05 -9.34 -39.49
CA GLN A 25 6.87 -7.93 -39.12
C GLN A 25 8.00 -7.04 -39.65
N LEU A 26 8.96 -7.59 -40.37
CA LEU A 26 10.04 -6.84 -41.01
C LEU A 26 9.54 -6.16 -42.26
N THR A 27 9.86 -4.87 -42.40
CA THR A 27 9.63 -4.16 -43.68
C THR A 27 10.51 -4.75 -44.79
N PRO A 28 10.15 -4.61 -46.09
CA PRO A 28 11.01 -5.09 -47.16
C PRO A 28 12.43 -4.54 -47.12
N GLU A 29 12.61 -3.30 -46.71
CA GLU A 29 13.88 -2.62 -46.52
C GLU A 29 14.70 -3.24 -45.39
N GLU A 30 14.09 -3.54 -44.25
CA GLU A 30 14.74 -4.22 -43.13
C GLU A 30 15.14 -5.65 -43.48
N LYS A 31 14.34 -6.38 -44.30
CA LYS A 31 14.68 -7.69 -44.83
C LYS A 31 15.93 -7.63 -45.73
N LEU A 32 16.01 -6.61 -46.55
CA LEU A 32 17.13 -6.40 -47.46
C LEU A 32 18.39 -6.05 -46.67
N LEU A 33 18.29 -5.15 -45.67
CA LEU A 33 19.42 -4.79 -44.80
C LEU A 33 19.91 -5.99 -43.99
N ARG A 34 19.01 -6.86 -43.54
CA ARG A 34 19.35 -8.10 -42.84
C ARG A 34 20.07 -9.10 -43.71
N ALA A 35 19.65 -9.19 -44.98
CA ALA A 35 20.34 -10.03 -45.98
C ALA A 35 21.74 -9.54 -46.33
N ILE A 36 21.98 -8.21 -46.31
CA ILE A 36 23.26 -7.61 -46.68
C ILE A 36 24.22 -7.52 -45.48
N PHE A 37 23.75 -7.13 -44.31
CA PHE A 37 24.57 -6.82 -43.12
C PHE A 37 24.48 -7.87 -42.01
N GLY A 38 23.75 -8.99 -42.21
CA GLY A 38 23.55 -10.03 -41.22
C GLY A 38 22.61 -9.60 -40.09
N GLU A 39 22.56 -10.40 -39.00
CA GLU A 39 21.58 -10.26 -37.89
C GLU A 39 21.70 -8.99 -37.02
N LYS A 40 22.53 -8.03 -37.40
CA LYS A 40 22.79 -6.81 -36.60
C LYS A 40 21.78 -5.67 -36.79
N ALA A 41 20.81 -5.79 -37.68
CA ALA A 41 19.74 -4.79 -37.78
C ALA A 41 18.72 -5.05 -36.65
N SER A 42 18.40 -4.02 -35.86
CA SER A 42 17.61 -4.04 -34.63
C SER A 42 16.45 -5.07 -34.65
N ASP A 43 16.69 -6.22 -34.00
CA ASP A 43 15.72 -7.32 -33.96
C ASP A 43 14.58 -7.13 -32.94
N VAL A 44 14.51 -5.95 -32.33
CA VAL A 44 13.56 -5.65 -31.27
C VAL A 44 12.66 -4.48 -31.62
N LYS A 45 11.37 -4.62 -31.24
CA LYS A 45 10.35 -3.56 -31.34
C LYS A 45 10.10 -2.99 -29.95
N ASP A 46 10.03 -1.68 -29.85
CA ASP A 46 9.59 -1.01 -28.63
C ASP A 46 8.08 -1.28 -28.42
N SER A 47 7.74 -1.99 -27.35
CA SER A 47 6.39 -2.29 -26.89
C SER A 47 6.14 -1.76 -25.49
N SER A 48 6.84 -0.68 -25.14
CA SER A 48 6.73 -0.02 -23.83
C SER A 48 5.30 0.41 -23.53
N LEU A 49 4.91 0.27 -22.28
CA LEU A 49 3.65 0.82 -21.78
C LEU A 49 3.78 2.32 -21.64
N ARG A 50 2.97 3.06 -22.35
CA ARG A 50 2.94 4.52 -22.32
C ARG A 50 1.65 5.04 -21.72
N VAL A 51 1.71 6.25 -21.15
CA VAL A 51 0.53 6.97 -20.69
C VAL A 51 -0.37 7.29 -21.88
N PRO A 52 -1.68 7.01 -21.83
CA PRO A 52 -2.61 7.37 -22.88
C PRO A 52 -2.64 8.89 -23.13
N ASN A 53 -2.87 9.30 -24.37
CA ASN A 53 -2.98 10.71 -24.70
C ASN A 53 -4.14 11.37 -23.94
N GLY A 54 -3.91 12.59 -23.43
CA GLY A 54 -4.90 13.35 -22.66
C GLY A 54 -4.98 12.96 -21.17
N VAL A 55 -4.17 12.01 -20.72
CA VAL A 55 -4.04 11.66 -19.29
C VAL A 55 -2.75 12.27 -18.75
N SER A 56 -2.85 12.96 -17.63
CA SER A 56 -1.70 13.42 -16.85
C SER A 56 -1.95 13.13 -15.38
N GLY A 57 -0.92 12.78 -14.65
CA GLY A 57 -1.06 12.45 -13.23
C GLY A 57 0.26 12.15 -12.57
N THR A 58 0.18 11.76 -11.31
CA THR A 58 1.35 11.38 -10.50
C THR A 58 1.29 9.89 -10.20
N VAL A 59 2.43 9.23 -10.31
CA VAL A 59 2.57 7.81 -9.94
C VAL A 59 2.50 7.69 -8.43
N ILE A 60 1.48 6.97 -7.92
CA ILE A 60 1.28 6.80 -6.47
C ILE A 60 1.79 5.45 -5.97
N ASP A 61 1.76 4.42 -6.81
CA ASP A 61 2.24 3.09 -6.44
C ASP A 61 2.73 2.31 -7.67
N VAL A 62 3.69 1.42 -7.46
CA VAL A 62 4.23 0.52 -8.48
C VAL A 62 4.41 -0.86 -7.89
N GLN A 63 3.67 -1.83 -8.40
CA GLN A 63 3.74 -3.22 -7.96
C GLN A 63 4.35 -4.08 -9.06
N VAL A 64 5.36 -4.86 -8.72
CA VAL A 64 6.05 -5.78 -9.62
C VAL A 64 5.82 -7.21 -9.15
N PHE A 65 5.18 -8.00 -9.99
CA PHE A 65 4.96 -9.44 -9.78
C PHE A 65 5.91 -10.20 -10.69
N THR A 66 6.71 -11.09 -10.15
CA THR A 66 7.70 -11.86 -10.90
C THR A 66 7.47 -13.35 -10.66
N ARG A 67 7.45 -14.14 -11.73
CA ARG A 67 7.33 -15.59 -11.64
C ARG A 67 8.49 -16.17 -10.87
N ASP A 68 8.23 -17.25 -10.12
CA ASP A 68 9.27 -17.97 -9.40
C ASP A 68 10.34 -18.50 -10.36
N GLY A 69 11.63 -18.39 -9.96
CA GLY A 69 12.76 -18.78 -10.77
C GLY A 69 13.20 -17.77 -11.85
N VAL A 70 12.55 -16.61 -11.99
CA VAL A 70 12.97 -15.54 -12.91
C VAL A 70 13.86 -14.55 -12.19
N GLU A 71 14.95 -14.15 -12.84
CA GLU A 71 15.88 -13.15 -12.31
C GLU A 71 15.17 -11.79 -12.12
N LYS A 72 15.33 -11.21 -10.93
CA LYS A 72 14.69 -9.95 -10.55
C LYS A 72 15.59 -8.77 -10.94
N ASP A 73 14.99 -7.75 -11.52
CA ASP A 73 15.69 -6.50 -11.85
C ASP A 73 16.07 -5.73 -10.58
N LYS A 74 17.07 -4.86 -10.64
CA LYS A 74 17.48 -3.98 -9.54
C LYS A 74 16.30 -3.22 -8.94
N ARG A 75 15.40 -2.71 -9.79
CA ARG A 75 14.21 -1.97 -9.34
C ARG A 75 13.19 -2.86 -8.62
N ALA A 76 13.01 -4.11 -9.04
CA ALA A 76 12.17 -5.07 -8.36
C ALA A 76 12.71 -5.40 -6.97
N LEU A 77 14.03 -5.56 -6.84
CA LEU A 77 14.70 -5.79 -5.55
C LEU A 77 14.55 -4.59 -4.60
N GLU A 78 14.68 -3.37 -5.09
CA GLU A 78 14.46 -2.14 -4.31
C GLU A 78 13.00 -2.07 -3.79
N ILE A 79 12.02 -2.42 -4.62
CA ILE A 79 10.61 -2.44 -4.24
C ILE A 79 10.36 -3.52 -3.17
N GLU A 80 10.92 -4.72 -3.33
CA GLU A 80 10.84 -5.78 -2.32
C GLU A 80 11.45 -5.35 -0.99
N GLU A 81 12.62 -4.73 -1.02
CA GLU A 81 13.29 -4.24 0.19
C GLU A 81 12.44 -3.18 0.91
N MET A 82 11.84 -2.24 0.16
CA MET A 82 10.91 -1.27 0.73
C MET A 82 9.69 -1.94 1.35
N GLN A 83 9.09 -2.92 0.68
CA GLN A 83 7.94 -3.67 1.19
C GLN A 83 8.29 -4.46 2.46
N LEU A 84 9.46 -5.10 2.49
CA LEU A 84 9.96 -5.81 3.68
C LEU A 84 10.20 -4.85 4.86
N LYS A 85 10.80 -3.69 4.58
CA LYS A 85 11.03 -2.66 5.60
C LYS A 85 9.72 -2.13 6.17
N GLN A 86 8.74 -1.85 5.30
CA GLN A 86 7.42 -1.41 5.74
C GLN A 86 6.71 -2.49 6.57
N ALA A 87 6.69 -3.74 6.07
CA ALA A 87 6.07 -4.85 6.77
C ALA A 87 6.71 -5.11 8.16
N LYS A 88 8.04 -4.98 8.25
CA LYS A 88 8.76 -5.08 9.53
C LYS A 88 8.39 -3.95 10.48
N LYS A 89 8.27 -2.72 9.97
CA LYS A 89 7.86 -1.56 10.76
C LYS A 89 6.45 -1.74 11.30
N ASP A 90 5.50 -2.09 10.45
CA ASP A 90 4.09 -2.29 10.84
C ASP A 90 3.94 -3.37 11.91
N LEU A 91 4.64 -4.52 11.73
CA LEU A 91 4.62 -5.60 12.72
C LEU A 91 5.33 -5.19 14.02
N SER A 92 6.41 -4.40 13.96
CA SER A 92 7.09 -3.93 15.18
C SER A 92 6.23 -2.94 15.97
N GLU A 93 5.45 -2.09 15.30
CA GLU A 93 4.50 -1.19 15.94
C GLU A 93 3.34 -1.97 16.59
N GLU A 94 2.81 -3.00 15.89
CA GLU A 94 1.81 -3.92 16.46
C GLU A 94 2.33 -4.61 17.71
N LEU A 95 3.56 -5.13 17.68
CA LEU A 95 4.20 -5.78 18.81
C LEU A 95 4.35 -4.82 20.00
N GLN A 96 4.84 -3.58 19.76
CA GLN A 96 4.99 -2.58 20.81
C GLN A 96 3.69 -2.25 21.54
N ILE A 97 2.56 -2.17 20.80
CA ILE A 97 1.23 -1.91 21.38
C ILE A 97 0.81 -3.09 22.27
N LEU A 98 0.97 -4.31 21.79
CA LEU A 98 0.63 -5.52 22.53
C LEU A 98 1.52 -5.70 23.77
N GLU A 99 2.83 -5.48 23.64
CA GLU A 99 3.79 -5.49 24.74
C GLU A 99 3.43 -4.45 25.79
N ALA A 100 3.10 -3.22 25.40
CA ALA A 100 2.74 -2.17 26.36
C ALA A 100 1.51 -2.57 27.19
N GLY A 101 0.51 -3.19 26.57
CA GLY A 101 -0.68 -3.71 27.25
C GLY A 101 -0.33 -4.84 28.23
N LEU A 102 0.53 -5.76 27.82
CA LEU A 102 0.95 -6.89 28.64
C LEU A 102 1.84 -6.44 29.82
N PHE A 103 2.81 -5.57 29.59
CA PHE A 103 3.64 -5.00 30.65
C PHE A 103 2.86 -4.14 31.64
N SER A 104 1.77 -3.49 31.22
CA SER A 104 0.85 -2.81 32.12
C SER A 104 0.18 -3.79 33.09
N ARG A 105 -0.22 -4.99 32.64
CA ARG A 105 -0.77 -6.06 33.49
C ARG A 105 0.29 -6.63 34.41
N ILE A 106 1.49 -6.92 33.91
CA ILE A 106 2.63 -7.41 34.70
C ILE A 106 2.94 -6.42 35.82
N ARG A 107 2.99 -5.12 35.53
CA ARG A 107 3.18 -4.08 36.52
C ARG A 107 2.12 -4.11 37.60
N ALA A 108 0.84 -4.26 37.23
CA ALA A 108 -0.25 -4.34 38.18
C ALA A 108 -0.11 -5.57 39.12
N VAL A 109 0.29 -6.73 38.60
CA VAL A 109 0.52 -7.95 39.39
C VAL A 109 1.73 -7.78 40.32
N LEU A 110 2.84 -7.20 39.86
CA LEU A 110 4.05 -6.97 40.64
C LEU A 110 3.80 -5.98 41.81
N VAL A 111 3.10 -4.87 41.53
CA VAL A 111 2.73 -3.90 42.58
C VAL A 111 1.79 -4.51 43.60
N ALA A 112 0.79 -5.28 43.16
CA ALA A 112 -0.08 -6.03 44.06
C ALA A 112 0.65 -7.12 44.84
N GLY A 113 1.80 -7.62 44.34
CA GLY A 113 2.71 -8.56 44.97
C GLY A 113 3.68 -7.91 46.01
N GLY A 114 3.58 -6.59 46.21
CA GLY A 114 4.38 -5.88 47.19
C GLY A 114 5.69 -5.26 46.65
N VAL A 115 5.89 -5.27 45.33
CA VAL A 115 7.04 -4.60 44.69
C VAL A 115 6.74 -3.09 44.56
N GLU A 116 7.64 -2.26 45.04
CA GLU A 116 7.49 -0.80 44.96
C GLU A 116 7.55 -0.31 43.52
N ALA A 117 6.57 0.50 43.09
CA ALA A 117 6.47 1.02 41.76
C ALA A 117 7.72 1.79 41.31
N GLU A 118 8.37 2.53 42.21
CA GLU A 118 9.60 3.28 41.92
C GLU A 118 10.82 2.37 41.62
N LYS A 119 10.85 1.16 42.16
CA LYS A 119 11.87 0.17 41.82
C LYS A 119 11.65 -0.44 40.45
N LEU A 120 10.40 -0.67 40.04
CA LEU A 120 10.05 -1.17 38.73
C LEU A 120 10.41 -0.17 37.61
N ASP A 121 10.18 1.13 37.85
CA ASP A 121 10.51 2.17 36.88
C ASP A 121 12.05 2.33 36.64
N LYS A 122 12.86 1.86 37.55
CA LYS A 122 14.35 1.85 37.43
C LYS A 122 14.89 0.57 36.80
N LEU A 123 14.10 -0.47 36.71
CA LEU A 123 14.51 -1.76 36.16
C LEU A 123 14.08 -1.88 34.69
N PRO A 124 14.93 -2.46 33.81
CA PRO A 124 14.52 -2.77 32.45
C PRO A 124 13.37 -3.79 32.47
N ARG A 125 12.40 -3.62 31.52
CA ARG A 125 11.17 -4.41 31.47
C ARG A 125 11.42 -5.93 31.41
N ASP A 126 12.47 -6.35 30.73
CA ASP A 126 12.81 -7.77 30.58
C ASP A 126 13.09 -8.43 31.94
N ARG A 127 13.60 -7.69 32.93
CA ARG A 127 13.85 -8.19 34.26
C ARG A 127 12.62 -8.25 35.18
N TRP A 128 11.51 -7.67 34.77
CA TRP A 128 10.27 -7.74 35.56
C TRP A 128 9.73 -9.17 35.67
N LEU A 129 9.97 -9.97 34.64
CA LEU A 129 9.54 -11.37 34.59
C LEU A 129 10.41 -12.30 35.44
N GLU A 130 11.62 -11.88 35.81
CA GLU A 130 12.56 -12.64 36.65
C GLU A 130 12.35 -12.38 38.17
N LEU A 131 11.44 -11.44 38.51
CA LEU A 131 11.18 -11.09 39.91
C LEU A 131 10.33 -12.18 40.56
N GLY A 132 10.84 -12.78 41.65
CA GLY A 132 10.09 -13.72 42.48
C GLY A 132 9.16 -12.98 43.43
N LEU A 133 7.90 -13.40 43.50
CA LEU A 133 6.90 -12.90 44.43
C LEU A 133 6.72 -13.89 45.61
N THR A 134 6.47 -13.35 46.80
CA THR A 134 6.23 -14.17 47.99
C THR A 134 4.84 -14.83 48.00
N ASP A 135 3.91 -14.26 47.26
CA ASP A 135 2.53 -14.72 47.12
C ASP A 135 2.44 -15.71 45.95
N GLU A 136 2.09 -16.97 46.24
CA GLU A 136 2.05 -18.07 45.28
C GLU A 136 1.01 -17.85 44.15
N GLU A 137 -0.17 -17.24 44.46
CA GLU A 137 -1.18 -16.94 43.44
C GLU A 137 -0.69 -15.89 42.46
N LYS A 138 0.02 -14.88 42.93
CA LYS A 138 0.55 -13.81 42.07
C LYS A 138 1.78 -14.27 41.29
N GLN A 139 2.56 -15.17 41.86
CA GLN A 139 3.66 -15.81 41.14
C GLN A 139 3.13 -16.62 39.95
N ASN A 140 2.08 -17.42 40.16
CA ASN A 140 1.44 -18.17 39.07
C ASN A 140 0.85 -17.25 37.99
N GLN A 141 0.26 -16.12 38.38
CA GLN A 141 -0.21 -15.10 37.41
C GLN A 141 0.91 -14.47 36.61
N LEU A 142 2.06 -14.21 37.26
CA LEU A 142 3.26 -13.67 36.60
C LEU A 142 3.83 -14.69 35.59
N GLU A 143 3.89 -15.95 35.93
CA GLU A 143 4.35 -17.03 35.05
C GLU A 143 3.42 -17.18 33.84
N GLN A 144 2.11 -17.12 34.01
CA GLN A 144 1.16 -17.13 32.89
C GLN A 144 1.33 -15.93 31.96
N LEU A 145 1.62 -14.74 32.51
CA LEU A 145 1.90 -13.54 31.71
C LEU A 145 3.24 -13.63 30.99
N ALA A 146 4.25 -14.31 31.60
CA ALA A 146 5.53 -14.59 30.95
C ALA A 146 5.36 -15.56 29.76
N GLU A 147 4.59 -16.62 29.94
CA GLU A 147 4.23 -17.53 28.85
C GLU A 147 3.52 -16.80 27.71
N GLN A 148 2.54 -15.94 28.02
CA GLN A 148 1.85 -15.13 27.00
C GLN A 148 2.81 -14.19 26.26
N TYR A 149 3.82 -13.66 26.93
CA TYR A 149 4.83 -12.82 26.29
C TYR A 149 5.72 -13.59 25.34
N ASP A 150 6.14 -14.79 25.73
CA ASP A 150 6.94 -15.66 24.87
C ASP A 150 6.15 -16.17 23.67
N GLU A 151 4.87 -16.53 23.85
CA GLU A 151 3.97 -16.88 22.76
C GLU A 151 3.81 -15.70 21.78
N LEU A 152 3.63 -14.49 22.28
CA LEU A 152 3.48 -13.28 21.48
C LEU A 152 4.74 -13.00 20.65
N LYS A 153 5.93 -13.17 21.22
CA LYS A 153 7.21 -13.06 20.49
C LYS A 153 7.32 -14.12 19.40
N HIS A 154 6.99 -15.36 19.74
CA HIS A 154 7.04 -16.45 18.78
C HIS A 154 6.06 -16.25 17.62
N GLU A 155 4.83 -15.82 17.91
CA GLU A 155 3.85 -15.46 16.86
C GLU A 155 4.34 -14.31 15.97
N PHE A 156 4.97 -13.30 16.56
CA PHE A 156 5.54 -12.20 15.80
C PHE A 156 6.64 -12.68 14.84
N GLU A 157 7.58 -13.48 15.33
CA GLU A 157 8.64 -14.03 14.48
C GLU A 157 8.07 -14.88 13.35
N LYS A 158 7.08 -15.72 13.65
CA LYS A 158 6.39 -16.56 12.68
C LYS A 158 5.64 -15.71 11.63
N LYS A 159 4.94 -14.65 12.06
CA LYS A 159 4.27 -13.72 11.16
C LYS A 159 5.27 -12.96 10.26
N LEU A 160 6.40 -12.53 10.84
CA LEU A 160 7.45 -11.84 10.10
C LEU A 160 8.07 -12.75 9.04
N GLU A 161 8.39 -13.98 9.41
CA GLU A 161 8.97 -14.96 8.48
C GLU A 161 7.98 -15.34 7.37
N ALA A 162 6.71 -15.55 7.71
CA ALA A 162 5.66 -15.82 6.74
C ALA A 162 5.47 -14.65 5.75
N LYS A 163 5.45 -13.39 6.23
CA LYS A 163 5.42 -12.20 5.36
C LYS A 163 6.67 -12.10 4.49
N ARG A 164 7.86 -12.31 5.07
CA ARG A 164 9.12 -12.32 4.33
C ARG A 164 9.10 -13.37 3.22
N ARG A 165 8.71 -14.61 3.54
CA ARG A 165 8.60 -15.69 2.57
C ARG A 165 7.63 -15.33 1.45
N LYS A 166 6.46 -14.78 1.79
CA LYS A 166 5.45 -14.36 0.81
C LYS A 166 5.92 -13.24 -0.13
N ILE A 167 6.73 -12.30 0.36
CA ILE A 167 7.27 -11.21 -0.46
C ILE A 167 8.43 -11.71 -1.33
N THR A 168 9.29 -12.60 -0.80
CA THR A 168 10.48 -13.10 -1.50
C THR A 168 10.14 -14.23 -2.48
N GLN A 169 9.13 -15.03 -2.18
CA GLN A 169 8.66 -16.10 -3.04
C GLN A 169 8.05 -15.49 -4.32
N GLY A 170 8.40 -16.08 -5.47
CA GLY A 170 7.81 -15.66 -6.75
C GLY A 170 6.29 -15.82 -6.78
N ASP A 171 5.64 -15.04 -7.62
CA ASP A 171 4.19 -15.06 -7.80
C ASP A 171 3.77 -16.17 -8.75
N ASP A 172 2.61 -16.77 -8.48
CA ASP A 172 1.98 -17.73 -9.36
C ASP A 172 1.28 -16.99 -10.51
N LEU A 173 2.00 -16.81 -11.61
CA LEU A 173 1.53 -16.12 -12.79
C LEU A 173 1.01 -17.10 -13.85
N ALA A 174 0.08 -16.65 -14.68
CA ALA A 174 -0.48 -17.44 -15.79
C ALA A 174 0.62 -18.00 -16.71
N PRO A 175 0.42 -19.18 -17.34
CA PRO A 175 1.39 -19.77 -18.25
C PRO A 175 1.84 -18.78 -19.35
N GLY A 176 3.15 -18.65 -19.55
CA GLY A 176 3.73 -17.74 -20.54
C GLY A 176 3.99 -16.31 -20.03
N VAL A 177 3.52 -15.95 -18.84
CA VAL A 177 3.79 -14.65 -18.23
C VAL A 177 4.99 -14.78 -17.29
N LEU A 178 6.02 -13.99 -17.51
CA LEU A 178 7.23 -13.96 -16.68
C LEU A 178 7.16 -12.87 -15.60
N LYS A 179 6.57 -11.72 -15.95
CA LYS A 179 6.50 -10.54 -15.08
C LYS A 179 5.25 -9.74 -15.37
N ILE A 180 4.60 -9.21 -14.33
CA ILE A 180 3.50 -8.24 -14.43
C ILE A 180 3.90 -7.00 -13.63
N VAL A 181 3.77 -5.83 -14.25
CA VAL A 181 3.98 -4.55 -13.56
C VAL A 181 2.66 -3.80 -13.56
N LYS A 182 2.19 -3.43 -12.36
CA LYS A 182 1.01 -2.57 -12.18
C LYS A 182 1.49 -1.19 -11.74
N VAL A 183 1.13 -0.17 -12.49
CA VAL A 183 1.43 1.23 -12.18
C VAL A 183 0.13 1.93 -11.85
N TYR A 184 0.06 2.54 -10.68
CA TYR A 184 -1.11 3.29 -10.22
C TYR A 184 -0.86 4.78 -10.40
N LEU A 185 -1.76 5.43 -11.13
CA LEU A 185 -1.70 6.87 -11.38
C LEU A 185 -2.82 7.58 -10.62
N ALA A 186 -2.48 8.65 -9.92
CA ALA A 186 -3.45 9.61 -9.40
C ALA A 186 -3.72 10.66 -10.47
N VAL A 187 -4.94 10.70 -10.99
CA VAL A 187 -5.37 11.64 -12.02
C VAL A 187 -6.39 12.58 -11.40
N LYS A 188 -6.09 13.88 -11.39
CA LYS A 188 -7.01 14.92 -10.91
C LYS A 188 -7.92 15.36 -12.06
N ARG A 189 -9.20 15.01 -11.99
CA ARG A 189 -10.21 15.42 -12.96
C ARG A 189 -11.11 16.50 -12.35
N ARG A 190 -11.34 17.57 -13.08
CA ARG A 190 -12.29 18.60 -12.67
C ARG A 190 -13.70 18.08 -12.84
N ILE A 191 -14.55 18.40 -11.88
CA ILE A 191 -15.99 18.13 -11.93
C ILE A 191 -16.61 18.97 -13.05
N GLN A 192 -17.51 18.35 -13.82
CA GLN A 192 -18.20 19.00 -14.95
C GLN A 192 -19.71 18.83 -14.81
N PRO A 193 -20.53 19.73 -15.38
CA PRO A 193 -21.96 19.49 -15.52
C PRO A 193 -22.21 18.14 -16.26
N GLY A 194 -23.13 17.34 -15.73
CA GLY A 194 -23.38 15.98 -16.20
C GLY A 194 -22.73 14.87 -15.35
N ASP A 195 -21.75 15.20 -14.50
CA ASP A 195 -21.14 14.24 -13.60
C ASP A 195 -22.12 13.84 -12.49
N LYS A 196 -22.05 12.56 -12.09
CA LYS A 196 -22.91 12.02 -11.04
C LYS A 196 -22.23 12.12 -9.68
N MET A 197 -22.92 12.77 -8.75
CA MET A 197 -22.49 12.92 -7.35
C MET A 197 -23.50 12.27 -6.40
N ALA A 198 -23.01 11.77 -5.25
CA ALA A 198 -23.84 11.19 -4.22
C ALA A 198 -23.32 11.51 -2.83
N GLY A 199 -24.22 11.74 -1.89
CA GLY A 199 -23.91 11.87 -0.47
C GLY A 199 -24.00 10.50 0.24
N ARG A 200 -23.69 10.51 1.54
CA ARG A 200 -23.69 9.29 2.40
C ARG A 200 -25.09 8.69 2.63
N HIS A 201 -26.16 9.47 2.45
CA HIS A 201 -27.54 9.10 2.74
C HIS A 201 -28.34 8.65 1.51
N GLY A 202 -27.67 8.26 0.42
CA GLY A 202 -28.34 7.80 -0.80
C GLY A 202 -28.89 8.93 -1.69
N ASN A 203 -28.58 10.18 -1.38
CA ASN A 203 -28.93 11.39 -2.13
C ASN A 203 -28.03 11.53 -3.35
N LYS A 204 -28.31 10.78 -4.40
CA LYS A 204 -27.60 10.83 -5.69
C LYS A 204 -28.22 11.85 -6.63
N GLY A 205 -27.39 12.56 -7.36
CA GLY A 205 -27.81 13.56 -8.35
C GLY A 205 -26.78 13.73 -9.45
N VAL A 206 -27.16 14.46 -10.48
CA VAL A 206 -26.28 14.86 -11.59
C VAL A 206 -26.03 16.35 -11.46
N ILE A 207 -24.79 16.77 -11.62
CA ILE A 207 -24.41 18.20 -11.58
C ILE A 207 -25.06 18.90 -12.77
N SER A 208 -25.90 19.89 -12.50
CA SER A 208 -26.57 20.67 -13.52
C SER A 208 -25.78 21.94 -13.86
N LYS A 209 -25.19 22.59 -12.86
CA LYS A 209 -24.47 23.86 -13.01
C LYS A 209 -23.34 23.95 -11.97
N ILE A 210 -22.25 24.59 -12.33
CA ILE A 210 -21.18 25.01 -11.44
C ILE A 210 -21.23 26.52 -11.32
N ASN A 211 -21.49 27.01 -10.11
CA ASN A 211 -21.57 28.43 -9.83
C ASN A 211 -20.22 28.97 -9.32
N PRO A 212 -19.92 30.25 -9.56
CA PRO A 212 -18.84 30.94 -8.84
C PRO A 212 -19.15 31.00 -7.34
N ILE A 213 -18.10 31.16 -6.53
CA ILE A 213 -18.19 31.14 -5.06
C ILE A 213 -19.11 32.25 -4.56
N GLU A 214 -19.11 33.40 -5.21
CA GLU A 214 -19.90 34.57 -4.85
C GLU A 214 -21.43 34.35 -4.97
N ASP A 215 -21.83 33.43 -5.84
CA ASP A 215 -23.23 33.07 -6.09
C ASP A 215 -23.73 31.91 -5.21
N MET A 216 -22.85 31.35 -4.36
CA MET A 216 -23.22 30.26 -3.49
C MET A 216 -23.79 30.75 -2.16
N PRO A 217 -24.76 30.04 -1.55
CA PRO A 217 -25.21 30.33 -0.19
C PRO A 217 -24.03 30.22 0.80
N TYR A 218 -24.03 31.02 1.85
CA TYR A 218 -22.99 31.04 2.88
C TYR A 218 -23.61 31.01 4.28
N ASP A 219 -22.84 30.53 5.25
CA ASP A 219 -23.21 30.52 6.66
C ASP A 219 -22.99 31.89 7.34
N GLU A 220 -23.32 31.98 8.64
CA GLU A 220 -23.15 33.17 9.44
C GLU A 220 -21.70 33.68 9.50
N ASN A 221 -20.73 32.80 9.29
CA ASN A 221 -19.31 33.13 9.30
C ASN A 221 -18.78 33.54 7.92
N GLY A 222 -19.63 33.55 6.90
CA GLY A 222 -19.25 33.87 5.53
C GLY A 222 -18.60 32.69 4.76
N THR A 223 -18.69 31.45 5.25
CA THR A 223 -18.18 30.28 4.56
C THR A 223 -19.20 29.80 3.53
N PRO A 224 -18.85 29.72 2.22
CA PRO A 224 -19.78 29.27 1.19
C PRO A 224 -20.03 27.79 1.29
N VAL A 225 -21.22 27.36 0.88
CA VAL A 225 -21.60 25.95 0.78
C VAL A 225 -20.94 25.32 -0.44
N ASP A 226 -20.37 24.12 -0.31
CA ASP A 226 -19.71 23.44 -1.43
C ASP A 226 -20.68 22.88 -2.47
N ILE A 227 -21.86 22.38 -2.04
CA ILE A 227 -22.85 21.75 -2.90
C ILE A 227 -24.26 22.12 -2.44
N VAL A 228 -25.12 22.47 -3.40
CA VAL A 228 -26.55 22.67 -3.19
C VAL A 228 -27.29 21.50 -3.86
N LEU A 229 -28.11 20.81 -3.10
CA LEU A 229 -28.88 19.66 -3.55
C LEU A 229 -30.33 20.04 -3.87
N ASN A 230 -30.92 19.37 -4.86
CA ASN A 230 -32.33 19.53 -5.16
C ASN A 230 -33.18 18.98 -4.00
N PRO A 231 -34.07 19.79 -3.37
CA PRO A 231 -34.88 19.36 -2.24
C PRO A 231 -35.91 18.28 -2.59
N LEU A 232 -36.29 18.14 -3.86
CA LEU A 232 -37.21 17.09 -4.33
C LEU A 232 -36.65 15.66 -4.14
N GLY A 233 -35.34 15.52 -3.99
CA GLY A 233 -34.71 14.23 -3.69
C GLY A 233 -35.13 13.69 -2.32
N VAL A 234 -35.41 14.55 -1.34
CA VAL A 234 -35.74 14.16 0.03
C VAL A 234 -37.08 13.40 0.12
N PRO A 235 -38.23 13.93 -0.36
CA PRO A 235 -39.51 13.24 -0.25
C PRO A 235 -39.58 12.02 -1.19
N SER A 236 -38.90 12.04 -2.33
CA SER A 236 -38.99 10.93 -3.30
C SER A 236 -38.18 9.69 -2.85
N ARG A 237 -37.18 9.86 -1.99
CA ARG A 237 -36.27 8.78 -1.57
C ARG A 237 -36.22 8.52 -0.07
N MET A 238 -36.98 9.26 0.72
CA MET A 238 -37.05 9.11 2.18
C MET A 238 -35.66 9.07 2.86
N ASN A 239 -34.71 9.85 2.37
CA ASN A 239 -33.33 9.87 2.80
C ASN A 239 -32.98 11.15 3.57
N ILE A 240 -33.73 11.45 4.61
CA ILE A 240 -33.44 12.52 5.57
C ILE A 240 -32.51 11.98 6.64
#